data_a5281239bd0927cd65b1f5ca6cf7d2b5
#
_entry.id   a5281239bd0927cd65b1f5ca6cf7d2b5
#
_cell.length_a   1.000
_cell.length_b   1.000
_cell.length_c   1.000
_cell.angle_alpha   90.00
_cell.angle_beta   90.00
_cell.angle_gamma   90.00
#
_symmetry.space_group_name_H-M   'P 1'
#
loop_
_entity.id
_entity.type
_entity.pdbx_description
1 polymer ?
#
loop_
_entity_poly.entity_id
_entity_poly.type
_entity_poly.pdbx_seq_one_letter_code
_entity_poly.pdbx_strand_id
1 'polypeptide(L)'
;MNKVLIIDDDKELCALIKRSVLSEDIEADFCNTGKEGLQKLKEREYQLVILDVMMPGMDGFETLEEIRKESSLPILMFTSKNDSASKVRGLRAGADDYLTKPFDMDELIARIVSLIRRYTRFNQRFFRNYPFLLFYIIGHIV
;
A
#
# COMPACT_ATOMS: atom_id res chain seq x y z
N MET A 1 8.36 -5.76 13.00
CA MET A 1 8.14 -4.38 12.49
C MET A 1 7.48 -4.46 11.13
N ASN A 2 6.36 -3.74 10.94
CA ASN A 2 5.69 -3.68 9.65
C ASN A 2 6.41 -2.73 8.70
N LYS A 3 6.41 -3.06 7.41
CA LYS A 3 7.02 -2.23 6.36
C LYS A 3 5.96 -1.72 5.40
N VAL A 4 6.04 -0.44 5.10
CA VAL A 4 5.14 0.25 4.17
C VAL A 4 5.96 0.82 3.02
N LEU A 5 5.45 0.69 1.79
CA LEU A 5 6.04 1.33 0.63
C LEU A 5 5.19 2.55 0.25
N ILE A 6 5.83 3.70 0.14
CA ILE A 6 5.19 4.94 -0.31
C ILE A 6 5.62 5.22 -1.75
N ILE A 7 4.65 5.35 -2.64
CA ILE A 7 4.91 5.68 -4.05
C ILE A 7 4.26 7.04 -4.33
N ASP A 8 5.07 8.07 -4.34
CA ASP A 8 4.63 9.47 -4.54
C ASP A 8 5.81 10.29 -5.05
N ASP A 9 5.59 11.16 -6.01
CA ASP A 9 6.62 12.04 -6.55
C ASP A 9 6.97 13.22 -5.63
N ASP A 10 6.18 13.46 -4.58
CA ASP A 10 6.47 14.48 -3.56
C ASP A 10 7.45 13.92 -2.51
N LYS A 11 8.72 14.20 -2.68
CA LYS A 11 9.78 13.69 -1.80
C LYS A 11 9.67 14.19 -0.37
N GLU A 12 9.23 15.42 -0.17
CA GLU A 12 9.07 16.00 1.16
C GLU A 12 7.95 15.31 1.93
N LEU A 13 6.84 15.05 1.25
CA LEU A 13 5.71 14.33 1.85
C LEU A 13 6.11 12.90 2.20
N CYS A 14 6.82 12.21 1.32
CA CYS A 14 7.33 10.87 1.59
C CYS A 14 8.22 10.85 2.85
N ALA A 15 9.12 11.80 2.98
CA ALA A 15 10.01 11.90 4.14
C ALA A 15 9.22 12.17 5.42
N LEU A 16 8.20 13.02 5.35
CA LEU A 16 7.36 13.33 6.50
C LEU A 16 6.58 12.10 6.98
N ILE A 17 5.96 11.38 6.05
CA ILE A 17 5.22 10.15 6.38
C ILE A 17 6.18 9.12 6.98
N LYS A 18 7.35 8.94 6.39
CA LYS A 18 8.36 8.00 6.88
C LYS A 18 8.72 8.27 8.35
N ARG A 19 8.94 9.52 8.71
CA ARG A 19 9.23 9.89 10.10
C ARG A 19 8.03 9.69 11.03
N SER A 20 6.84 10.03 10.54
CA SER A 20 5.62 10.02 11.35
C SER A 20 5.16 8.61 11.72
N VAL A 21 5.39 7.62 10.86
CA VAL A 21 4.94 6.25 11.14
C VAL A 21 5.89 5.48 12.07
N LEU A 22 7.07 6.01 12.36
CA LEU A 22 8.00 5.35 13.30
C LEU A 22 7.40 5.20 14.69
N SER A 23 6.55 6.12 15.14
CA SER A 23 5.88 6.04 16.43
C SER A 23 4.95 4.82 16.56
N GLU A 24 4.54 4.24 15.44
CA GLU A 24 3.67 3.06 15.37
C GLU A 24 4.45 1.78 15.07
N ASP A 25 5.77 1.81 15.24
CA ASP A 25 6.66 0.69 14.92
C ASP A 25 6.54 0.26 13.45
N ILE A 26 6.41 1.25 12.56
CA ILE A 26 6.32 1.03 11.11
C ILE A 26 7.56 1.62 10.45
N GLU A 27 8.22 0.82 9.63
CA GLU A 27 9.31 1.25 8.77
C GLU A 27 8.77 1.54 7.38
N ALA A 28 9.11 2.69 6.81
CA ALA A 28 8.66 3.06 5.47
C ALA A 28 9.84 3.22 4.53
N ASP A 29 9.72 2.62 3.35
CA ASP A 29 10.54 2.94 2.20
C ASP A 29 9.72 3.84 1.28
N PHE A 30 10.36 4.65 0.44
CA PHE A 30 9.62 5.41 -0.56
C PHE A 30 10.35 5.44 -1.89
N CYS A 31 9.60 5.62 -2.94
CA CYS A 31 10.06 5.87 -4.29
C CYS A 31 9.15 6.89 -4.96
N ASN A 32 9.59 7.43 -6.07
CA ASN A 32 8.95 8.61 -6.65
C ASN A 32 8.28 8.33 -8.00
N THR A 33 8.30 7.10 -8.48
CA THR A 33 7.61 6.68 -9.70
C THR A 33 6.93 5.33 -9.50
N GLY A 34 5.87 5.09 -10.26
CA GLY A 34 5.19 3.79 -10.24
C GLY A 34 6.09 2.65 -10.65
N LYS A 35 6.94 2.88 -11.65
CA LYS A 35 7.89 1.86 -12.13
C LYS A 35 8.88 1.43 -11.05
N GLU A 36 9.43 2.40 -10.31
CA GLU A 36 10.33 2.11 -9.19
C GLU A 36 9.58 1.34 -8.09
N GLY A 37 8.32 1.71 -7.83
CA GLY A 37 7.48 1.02 -6.86
C GLY A 37 7.26 -0.43 -7.20
N LEU A 38 6.95 -0.73 -8.46
CA LEU A 38 6.79 -2.11 -8.93
C LEU A 38 8.08 -2.92 -8.74
N GLN A 39 9.22 -2.30 -9.00
CA GLN A 39 10.52 -2.95 -8.81
C GLN A 39 10.79 -3.26 -7.34
N LYS A 40 10.52 -2.30 -6.45
CA LYS A 40 10.69 -2.52 -5.00
C LYS A 40 9.79 -3.63 -4.48
N LEU A 41 8.57 -3.73 -4.97
CA LEU A 41 7.64 -4.79 -4.58
C LEU A 41 8.13 -6.19 -4.99
N LYS A 42 8.94 -6.29 -6.03
CA LYS A 42 9.56 -7.56 -6.43
C LYS A 42 10.76 -7.93 -5.55
N GLU A 43 11.43 -6.94 -4.99
CA GLU A 43 12.67 -7.13 -4.23
C GLU A 43 12.46 -7.32 -2.74
N ARG A 44 11.37 -6.79 -2.17
CA ARG A 44 11.13 -6.76 -0.73
C ARG A 44 9.67 -7.02 -0.40
N GLU A 45 9.42 -7.50 0.80
CA GLU A 45 8.07 -7.66 1.33
C GLU A 45 7.61 -6.39 2.03
N TYR A 46 6.35 -6.01 1.76
CA TYR A 46 5.68 -4.90 2.42
C TYR A 46 4.31 -5.36 2.91
N GLN A 47 3.79 -4.69 3.92
CA GLN A 47 2.47 -4.97 4.48
C GLN A 47 1.41 -4.01 3.99
N LEU A 48 1.82 -2.94 3.32
CA LEU A 48 0.91 -1.94 2.77
C LEU A 48 1.64 -1.06 1.76
N VAL A 49 0.92 -0.61 0.74
CA VAL A 49 1.40 0.39 -0.22
C VAL A 49 0.55 1.64 -0.08
N ILE A 50 1.21 2.80 0.02
CA ILE A 50 0.59 4.11 -0.11
C ILE A 50 0.91 4.61 -1.51
N LEU A 51 -0.11 4.94 -2.28
CA LEU A 51 0.03 5.19 -3.71
C LEU A 51 -0.67 6.48 -4.13
N ASP A 52 0.11 7.43 -4.64
CA ASP A 52 -0.45 8.66 -5.20
C ASP A 52 -1.02 8.39 -6.60
N VAL A 53 -2.15 9.03 -6.90
CA VAL A 53 -2.79 8.92 -8.22
C VAL A 53 -2.03 9.74 -9.26
N MET A 54 -1.63 10.95 -8.91
CA MET A 54 -1.06 11.91 -9.87
C MET A 54 0.46 11.88 -9.86
N MET A 55 1.02 11.07 -10.76
CA MET A 55 2.47 11.00 -10.96
C MET A 55 2.80 11.11 -12.44
N PRO A 56 3.94 11.70 -12.81
CA PRO A 56 4.38 11.72 -14.19
C PRO A 56 4.71 10.31 -14.68
N GLY A 57 4.49 10.05 -15.97
CA GLY A 57 4.68 8.72 -16.56
C GLY A 57 3.54 7.78 -16.18
N MET A 58 3.85 6.66 -15.55
CA MET A 58 2.85 5.72 -15.06
C MET A 58 2.13 6.34 -13.86
N ASP A 59 0.82 6.59 -13.99
CA ASP A 59 0.03 7.15 -12.89
C ASP A 59 -0.32 6.10 -11.84
N GLY A 60 -1.00 6.54 -10.75
CA GLY A 60 -1.35 5.66 -9.66
C GLY A 60 -2.35 4.58 -10.03
N PHE A 61 -3.30 4.86 -10.93
CA PHE A 61 -4.27 3.86 -11.37
C PHE A 61 -3.60 2.75 -12.18
N GLU A 62 -2.70 3.12 -13.09
CA GLU A 62 -1.93 2.16 -13.86
C GLU A 62 -1.03 1.32 -12.96
N THR A 63 -0.39 1.96 -11.97
CA THR A 63 0.44 1.27 -10.98
C THR A 63 -0.39 0.28 -10.16
N LEU A 64 -1.56 0.68 -9.70
CA LEU A 64 -2.50 -0.16 -8.96
C LEU A 64 -2.89 -1.41 -9.76
N GLU A 65 -3.24 -1.23 -11.03
CA GLU A 65 -3.59 -2.33 -11.91
C GLU A 65 -2.45 -3.35 -12.04
N GLU A 66 -1.21 -2.85 -12.21
CA GLU A 66 -0.04 -3.72 -12.28
C GLU A 66 0.22 -4.47 -10.97
N ILE A 67 0.08 -3.81 -9.82
CA ILE A 67 0.24 -4.46 -8.52
C ILE A 67 -0.79 -5.58 -8.36
N ARG A 68 -2.04 -5.33 -8.72
CA ARG A 68 -3.14 -6.29 -8.54
C ARG A 68 -3.04 -7.54 -9.41
N LYS A 69 -2.24 -7.51 -10.48
CA LYS A 69 -1.98 -8.72 -11.27
C LYS A 69 -1.27 -9.81 -10.46
N GLU A 70 -0.49 -9.42 -9.45
CA GLU A 70 0.37 -10.36 -8.72
C GLU A 70 0.18 -10.34 -7.20
N SER A 71 -0.59 -9.39 -6.66
CA SER A 71 -0.65 -9.20 -5.22
C SER A 71 -2.01 -8.70 -4.73
N SER A 72 -2.42 -9.18 -3.54
CA SER A 72 -3.58 -8.68 -2.80
C SER A 72 -3.19 -7.75 -1.65
N LEU A 73 -1.96 -7.26 -1.66
CA LEU A 73 -1.43 -6.36 -0.65
C LEU A 73 -2.34 -5.14 -0.44
N PRO A 74 -2.60 -4.70 0.81
CA PRO A 74 -3.43 -3.52 1.02
C PRO A 74 -2.83 -2.28 0.35
N ILE A 75 -3.67 -1.53 -0.35
CA ILE A 75 -3.28 -0.31 -1.04
C ILE A 75 -4.17 0.84 -0.59
N LEU A 76 -3.54 1.86 -0.02
CA LEU A 76 -4.17 3.12 0.32
C LEU A 76 -3.77 4.14 -0.75
N MET A 77 -4.74 4.57 -1.55
CA MET A 77 -4.50 5.65 -2.52
C MET A 77 -4.67 6.99 -1.85
N PHE A 78 -3.77 7.94 -2.14
CA PHE A 78 -3.91 9.29 -1.63
C PHE A 78 -3.53 10.31 -2.71
N THR A 79 -4.33 11.36 -2.83
CA THR A 79 -4.18 12.31 -3.92
C THR A 79 -5.03 13.57 -3.70
N SER A 80 -4.70 14.63 -4.44
CA SER A 80 -5.53 15.83 -4.50
C SER A 80 -6.80 15.63 -5.34
N LYS A 81 -6.92 14.52 -6.09
CA LYS A 81 -8.15 14.21 -6.83
C LYS A 81 -9.22 13.65 -5.89
N ASN A 82 -10.19 14.50 -5.57
CA ASN A 82 -11.25 14.16 -4.61
C ASN A 82 -12.63 13.97 -5.24
N ASP A 83 -12.73 13.97 -6.57
CA ASP A 83 -14.00 13.75 -7.26
C ASP A 83 -14.48 12.31 -7.09
N SER A 84 -15.81 12.13 -7.10
CA SER A 84 -16.42 10.81 -6.92
C SER A 84 -15.99 9.80 -7.96
N ALA A 85 -15.83 10.24 -9.22
CA ALA A 85 -15.42 9.36 -10.31
C ALA A 85 -14.03 8.75 -10.07
N SER A 86 -13.06 9.55 -9.62
CA SER A 86 -11.71 9.08 -9.31
C SER A 86 -11.70 8.11 -8.12
N LYS A 87 -12.47 8.40 -7.07
CA LYS A 87 -12.59 7.50 -5.92
C LYS A 87 -13.21 6.16 -6.30
N VAL A 88 -14.28 6.19 -7.09
CA VAL A 88 -14.93 4.95 -7.58
C VAL A 88 -13.96 4.16 -8.44
N ARG A 89 -13.24 4.82 -9.34
CA ARG A 89 -12.25 4.16 -10.20
C ARG A 89 -11.18 3.45 -9.37
N GLY A 90 -10.63 4.13 -8.36
CA GLY A 90 -9.61 3.54 -7.49
C GLY A 90 -10.11 2.33 -6.71
N LEU A 91 -11.28 2.44 -6.10
CA LEU A 91 -11.87 1.36 -5.33
C LEU A 91 -12.23 0.16 -6.21
N ARG A 92 -12.78 0.39 -7.40
CA ARG A 92 -13.11 -0.68 -8.36
C ARG A 92 -11.86 -1.35 -8.91
N ALA A 93 -10.76 -0.61 -9.05
CA ALA A 93 -9.49 -1.17 -9.52
C ALA A 93 -8.78 -1.98 -8.43
N GLY A 94 -9.28 -1.97 -7.20
CA GLY A 94 -8.79 -2.80 -6.11
C GLY A 94 -8.06 -2.07 -4.99
N ALA A 95 -8.19 -0.74 -4.90
CA ALA A 95 -7.70 0.00 -3.74
C ALA A 95 -8.55 -0.35 -2.52
N ASP A 96 -7.91 -0.47 -1.36
CA ASP A 96 -8.58 -0.80 -0.11
C ASP A 96 -9.13 0.43 0.60
N ASP A 97 -8.55 1.59 0.33
CA ASP A 97 -8.98 2.86 0.88
C ASP A 97 -8.49 4.00 0.00
N TYR A 98 -9.06 5.18 0.19
CA TYR A 98 -8.76 6.36 -0.62
C TYR A 98 -8.79 7.60 0.26
N LEU A 99 -7.68 8.30 0.37
CA LEU A 99 -7.56 9.50 1.21
C LEU A 99 -7.20 10.72 0.35
N THR A 100 -7.92 11.82 0.57
CA THR A 100 -7.75 13.05 -0.21
C THR A 100 -6.74 13.99 0.45
N LYS A 101 -5.84 14.56 -0.35
CA LYS A 101 -4.94 15.65 0.09
C LYS A 101 -5.69 16.98 0.03
N PRO A 102 -5.51 17.89 0.98
CA PRO A 102 -4.71 17.73 2.20
C PRO A 102 -5.39 16.81 3.21
N PHE A 103 -4.61 16.08 3.98
CA PHE A 103 -5.13 15.17 5.00
C PHE A 103 -4.46 15.47 6.34
N ASP A 104 -5.10 14.98 7.40
CA ASP A 104 -4.54 15.01 8.75
C ASP A 104 -3.58 13.80 8.88
N MET A 105 -2.37 14.03 9.40
CA MET A 105 -1.40 12.95 9.57
C MET A 105 -1.91 11.87 10.52
N ASP A 106 -2.63 12.24 11.57
CA ASP A 106 -3.23 11.27 12.49
C ASP A 106 -4.27 10.39 11.80
N GLU A 107 -5.05 10.96 10.87
CA GLU A 107 -6.00 10.18 10.06
C GLU A 107 -5.27 9.21 9.14
N LEU A 108 -4.22 9.65 8.46
CA LEU A 108 -3.42 8.78 7.61
C LEU A 108 -2.86 7.59 8.40
N ILE A 109 -2.24 7.87 9.55
CA ILE A 109 -1.66 6.83 10.41
C ILE A 109 -2.73 5.85 10.88
N ALA A 110 -3.89 6.35 11.30
CA ALA A 110 -5.01 5.49 11.73
C ALA A 110 -5.47 4.55 10.61
N ARG A 111 -5.55 5.05 9.38
CA ARG A 111 -5.93 4.21 8.21
C ARG A 111 -4.86 3.17 7.89
N ILE A 112 -3.58 3.56 7.94
CA ILE A 112 -2.46 2.64 7.74
C ILE A 112 -2.53 1.49 8.75
N VAL A 113 -2.64 1.81 10.03
CA VAL A 113 -2.71 0.81 11.10
C VAL A 113 -3.92 -0.11 10.93
N SER A 114 -5.07 0.46 10.59
CA SER A 114 -6.30 -0.30 10.37
C SER A 114 -6.17 -1.28 9.20
N LEU A 115 -5.60 -0.83 8.08
CA LEU A 115 -5.43 -1.68 6.89
C LEU A 115 -4.44 -2.82 7.15
N ILE A 116 -3.32 -2.54 7.80
CA ILE A 116 -2.33 -3.57 8.16
C ILE A 116 -2.96 -4.61 9.09
N ARG A 117 -3.74 -4.16 10.07
CA ARG A 117 -4.42 -5.04 11.02
C ARG A 117 -5.40 -5.98 10.32
N ARG A 118 -6.22 -5.44 9.41
CA ARG A 118 -7.20 -6.25 8.65
C ARG A 118 -6.51 -7.30 7.79
N TYR A 119 -5.44 -6.93 7.11
CA TYR A 119 -4.67 -7.84 6.28
C TYR A 119 -4.03 -8.95 7.11
N THR A 120 -3.42 -8.61 8.24
CA THR A 120 -2.80 -9.57 9.15
C THR A 120 -3.82 -10.54 9.72
N ARG A 121 -4.98 -10.05 10.17
CA ARG A 121 -6.07 -10.90 10.69
C ARG A 121 -6.61 -11.85 9.65
N PHE A 122 -6.79 -11.38 8.42
CA PHE A 122 -7.25 -12.22 7.32
C PHE A 122 -6.26 -13.36 7.07
N ASN A 123 -4.97 -13.07 6.98
CA ASN A 123 -3.94 -14.07 6.75
C ASN A 123 -3.87 -15.09 7.88
N GLN A 124 -3.92 -14.65 9.13
CA GLN A 124 -3.93 -15.53 10.29
C GLN A 124 -5.14 -16.48 10.28
N ARG A 125 -6.33 -15.95 10.01
CA ARG A 125 -7.56 -16.75 9.95
C ARG A 125 -7.52 -17.73 8.80
N PHE A 126 -7.05 -17.30 7.64
CA PHE A 126 -6.94 -18.16 6.46
C PHE A 126 -6.03 -19.36 6.73
N PHE A 127 -4.81 -19.13 7.23
CA PHE A 127 -3.86 -20.20 7.50
C PHE A 127 -4.26 -21.05 8.70
N ARG A 128 -5.04 -20.52 9.63
CA ARG A 128 -5.63 -21.33 10.72
C ARG A 128 -6.60 -22.36 10.17
N ASN A 129 -7.41 -21.98 9.19
CA ASN A 129 -8.41 -22.87 8.57
C ASN A 129 -7.79 -23.79 7.51
N TYR A 130 -6.68 -23.39 6.92
CA TYR A 130 -6.00 -24.14 5.87
C TYR A 130 -4.50 -24.24 6.14
N PRO A 131 -4.09 -24.90 7.24
CA PRO A 131 -2.68 -24.92 7.65
C PRO A 131 -1.74 -25.56 6.63
N PHE A 132 -2.24 -26.52 5.84
CA PHE A 132 -1.44 -27.18 4.80
C PHE A 132 -1.02 -26.21 3.68
N LEU A 133 -1.81 -25.17 3.41
CA LEU A 133 -1.47 -24.19 2.39
C LEU A 133 -0.26 -23.36 2.77
N LEU A 134 -0.06 -23.13 4.07
CA LEU A 134 1.12 -22.42 4.54
C LEU A 134 2.40 -23.20 4.17
N PHE A 135 2.42 -24.50 4.40
CA PHE A 135 3.56 -25.33 4.04
C PHE A 135 3.78 -25.39 2.52
N TYR A 136 2.70 -25.46 1.76
CA TYR A 136 2.76 -25.45 0.30
C TYR A 136 3.38 -24.16 -0.22
N ILE A 137 2.91 -23.00 0.27
CA ILE A 137 3.42 -21.69 -0.14
C ILE A 137 4.89 -21.53 0.25
N ILE A 138 5.26 -21.87 1.48
CA ILE A 138 6.64 -21.80 1.95
C ILE A 138 7.54 -22.71 1.10
N GLY A 139 7.11 -23.91 0.81
CA GLY A 139 7.87 -24.87 -0.01
C GLY A 139 8.08 -24.43 -1.45
N HIS A 140 7.26 -23.54 -1.98
CA HIS A 140 7.37 -23.02 -3.35
C HIS A 140 8.09 -21.68 -3.45
N ILE A 141 8.25 -20.97 -2.35
CA ILE A 141 8.95 -19.68 -2.30
C ILE A 141 10.46 -19.88 -2.04
N VAL A 142 10.80 -20.95 -1.35
CA VAL A 142 12.19 -21.24 -0.97
C VAL A 142 12.92 -22.03 -2.05
#